data_b2e0a5de12a0449b4d1c3a2819b52c62
#
_entry.id   b2e0a5de12a0449b4d1c3a2819b52c62
#
_cell.length_a   1.000
_cell.length_b   1.000
_cell.length_c   1.000
_cell.angle_alpha   90.00
_cell.angle_beta   90.00
_cell.angle_gamma   90.00
#
_symmetry.space_group_name_H-M   'P 1'
#
loop_
_entity.id
_entity.type
_entity.pdbx_description
1 polymer ?
#
loop_
_entity_poly.entity_id
_entity_poly.type
_entity_poly.pdbx_seq_one_letter_code
_entity_poly.pdbx_strand_id
1 'polypeptide(L)'
;VNNNVNNNLNSSNLAKRQALINIDYTNDFVATDGALTCGQPGQDIEQAIVDITKQFIAQGNYVVFAIDLHKEGDELHPETKLFPPHNLAGTSGRHLYGELQAVYDANRNNEQVYWMDKTRYSAFAGTDLELRLRERKIEVLHLVGVCSDICVLHTAVDAYNKGFEIVIHEQAIASFDAEGHLWSLRHFKGSLGAEIR
;
A
#
# COMPACT_ATOMS: atom_id res chain seq x y z
N VAL A 1 -7.77 59.72 4.42
CA VAL A 1 -8.26 58.63 5.28
C VAL A 1 -7.80 57.34 4.64
N ASN A 2 -6.65 56.82 5.10
CA ASN A 2 -6.06 55.56 4.63
C ASN A 2 -6.68 54.40 5.42
N ASN A 3 -7.42 53.53 4.78
CA ASN A 3 -7.79 52.25 5.35
C ASN A 3 -6.92 51.16 4.72
N ASN A 4 -5.78 50.87 5.38
CA ASN A 4 -5.01 49.64 5.15
C ASN A 4 -5.78 48.46 5.80
N VAL A 5 -6.46 47.67 4.99
CA VAL A 5 -6.98 46.38 5.39
C VAL A 5 -5.85 45.35 5.19
N ASN A 6 -5.09 45.12 6.25
CA ASN A 6 -4.17 43.97 6.32
C ASN A 6 -4.99 42.66 6.35
N ASN A 7 -5.18 42.06 5.19
CA ASN A 7 -5.60 40.66 5.08
C ASN A 7 -4.41 39.76 5.41
N ASN A 8 -4.16 39.53 6.70
CA ASN A 8 -3.37 38.41 7.16
C ASN A 8 -4.18 37.14 6.88
N LEU A 9 -4.00 36.54 5.71
CA LEU A 9 -4.35 35.14 5.47
C LEU A 9 -3.38 34.28 6.30
N ASN A 10 -3.78 34.01 7.55
CA ASN A 10 -3.24 32.90 8.30
C ASN A 10 -3.64 31.62 7.57
N SER A 11 -2.80 31.19 6.61
CA SER A 11 -2.79 29.80 6.17
C SER A 11 -2.32 28.99 7.38
N SER A 12 -3.28 28.53 8.20
CA SER A 12 -3.04 27.53 9.21
C SER A 12 -2.34 26.36 8.53
N ASN A 13 -1.11 26.10 8.94
CA ASN A 13 -0.30 24.97 8.48
C ASN A 13 -0.91 23.69 9.12
N LEU A 14 -2.11 23.33 8.69
CA LEU A 14 -2.76 22.08 9.07
C LEU A 14 -1.93 20.97 8.45
N ALA A 15 -1.39 20.09 9.29
CA ALA A 15 -0.67 18.92 8.82
C ALA A 15 -1.55 18.16 7.80
N LYS A 16 -0.96 17.81 6.65
CA LYS A 16 -1.65 17.06 5.60
C LYS A 16 -2.17 15.74 6.14
N ARG A 17 -3.40 15.40 5.76
CA ARG A 17 -3.96 14.09 6.11
C ARG A 17 -3.29 13.00 5.31
N GLN A 18 -2.95 11.91 5.98
CA GLN A 18 -2.17 10.83 5.41
C GLN A 18 -2.85 9.48 5.63
N ALA A 19 -2.55 8.54 4.74
CA ALA A 19 -2.97 7.15 4.85
C ALA A 19 -1.79 6.21 4.60
N LEU A 20 -1.82 5.05 5.25
CA LEU A 20 -0.94 3.93 4.97
C LEU A 20 -1.65 2.91 4.12
N ILE A 21 -1.02 2.47 3.03
CA ILE A 21 -1.52 1.40 2.18
C ILE A 21 -0.57 0.20 2.31
N ASN A 22 -1.04 -0.84 2.99
CA ASN A 22 -0.37 -2.14 3.04
C ASN A 22 -0.76 -2.94 1.80
N ILE A 23 0.21 -3.23 0.94
CA ILE A 23 -0.03 -3.84 -0.36
C ILE A 23 0.47 -5.29 -0.33
N ASP A 24 -0.45 -6.24 -0.46
CA ASP A 24 -0.20 -7.65 -0.76
C ASP A 24 0.75 -8.39 0.20
N TYR A 25 0.90 -7.94 1.43
CA TYR A 25 1.78 -8.61 2.39
C TYR A 25 1.11 -9.85 3.01
N THR A 26 0.95 -10.88 2.18
CA THR A 26 0.20 -12.12 2.47
C THR A 26 1.10 -13.34 2.52
N ASN A 27 0.57 -14.47 3.02
CA ASN A 27 1.30 -15.72 3.08
C ASN A 27 1.75 -16.19 1.69
N ASP A 28 0.90 -16.11 0.66
CA ASP A 28 1.27 -16.52 -0.69
C ASP A 28 2.42 -15.72 -1.28
N PHE A 29 2.56 -14.45 -0.90
CA PHE A 29 3.65 -13.59 -1.39
C PHE A 29 4.89 -13.56 -0.49
N VAL A 30 4.82 -14.05 0.77
CA VAL A 30 5.92 -13.86 1.72
C VAL A 30 6.37 -15.14 2.42
N ALA A 31 5.44 -16.06 2.73
CA ALA A 31 5.81 -17.29 3.41
C ALA A 31 6.76 -18.15 2.55
N THR A 32 7.61 -18.95 3.20
CA THR A 32 8.59 -19.80 2.51
C THR A 32 7.93 -20.78 1.52
N ASP A 33 6.74 -21.25 1.85
CA ASP A 33 5.90 -22.14 1.04
C ASP A 33 4.77 -21.42 0.31
N GLY A 34 4.81 -20.08 0.27
CA GLY A 34 3.83 -19.25 -0.43
C GLY A 34 3.84 -19.51 -1.94
N ALA A 35 2.65 -19.51 -2.55
CA ALA A 35 2.47 -19.89 -3.96
C ALA A 35 3.24 -19.02 -4.96
N LEU A 36 3.51 -17.75 -4.60
CA LEU A 36 4.26 -16.78 -5.40
C LEU A 36 5.17 -15.92 -4.49
N THR A 37 5.97 -16.60 -3.67
CA THR A 37 6.75 -15.96 -2.62
C THR A 37 7.88 -15.07 -3.12
N CYS A 38 8.04 -13.90 -2.49
CA CYS A 38 9.23 -13.04 -2.62
C CYS A 38 10.44 -13.62 -1.85
N GLY A 39 10.25 -14.69 -1.07
CA GLY A 39 11.30 -15.30 -0.26
C GLY A 39 11.84 -14.39 0.86
N GLN A 40 13.12 -14.57 1.18
CA GLN A 40 13.77 -13.85 2.29
C GLN A 40 13.61 -12.33 2.24
N PRO A 41 13.76 -11.63 1.07
CA PRO A 41 13.52 -10.19 1.02
C PRO A 41 12.14 -9.77 1.52
N GLY A 42 11.09 -10.54 1.21
CA GLY A 42 9.75 -10.28 1.71
C GLY A 42 9.62 -10.52 3.22
N GLN A 43 10.32 -11.53 3.76
CA GLN A 43 10.31 -11.84 5.19
C GLN A 43 11.08 -10.81 6.02
N ASP A 44 12.19 -10.29 5.49
CA ASP A 44 13.06 -9.34 6.18
C ASP A 44 12.38 -7.99 6.51
N ILE A 45 11.31 -7.62 5.79
CA ILE A 45 10.59 -6.37 5.99
C ILE A 45 9.42 -6.48 6.99
N GLU A 46 9.17 -7.66 7.58
CA GLU A 46 8.02 -7.90 8.47
C GLU A 46 7.95 -6.90 9.61
N GLN A 47 9.05 -6.76 10.37
CA GLN A 47 9.06 -5.88 11.53
C GLN A 47 8.78 -4.42 11.14
N ALA A 48 9.35 -3.95 10.03
CA ALA A 48 9.15 -2.58 9.57
C ALA A 48 7.69 -2.32 9.16
N ILE A 49 7.05 -3.25 8.46
CA ILE A 49 5.62 -3.15 8.10
C ILE A 49 4.73 -3.15 9.34
N VAL A 50 5.01 -4.04 10.28
CA VAL A 50 4.25 -4.15 11.54
C VAL A 50 4.35 -2.87 12.34
N ASP A 51 5.56 -2.34 12.53
CA ASP A 51 5.79 -1.15 13.35
C ASP A 51 5.12 0.08 12.75
N ILE A 52 5.28 0.30 11.44
CA ILE A 52 4.64 1.44 10.78
C ILE A 52 3.12 1.33 10.79
N THR A 53 2.58 0.13 10.62
CA THR A 53 1.13 -0.10 10.66
C THR A 53 0.57 0.21 12.05
N LYS A 54 1.21 -0.30 13.11
CA LYS A 54 0.87 0.01 14.49
C LYS A 54 0.93 1.51 14.77
N GLN A 55 1.97 2.18 14.29
CA GLN A 55 2.14 3.62 14.46
C GLN A 55 1.00 4.42 13.82
N PHE A 56 0.63 4.09 12.56
CA PHE A 56 -0.45 4.78 11.86
C PHE A 56 -1.80 4.58 12.54
N ILE A 57 -2.09 3.36 12.99
CA ILE A 57 -3.32 3.06 13.75
C ILE A 57 -3.34 3.84 15.07
N ALA A 58 -2.26 3.84 15.83
CA ALA A 58 -2.17 4.54 17.12
C ALA A 58 -2.31 6.07 16.98
N GLN A 59 -1.90 6.64 15.85
CA GLN A 59 -2.08 8.06 15.53
C GLN A 59 -3.48 8.40 14.98
N GLY A 60 -4.37 7.41 14.81
CA GLY A 60 -5.69 7.61 14.24
C GLY A 60 -5.69 7.90 12.73
N ASN A 61 -4.61 7.60 12.03
CA ASN A 61 -4.51 7.73 10.59
C ASN A 61 -5.27 6.60 9.88
N TYR A 62 -5.65 6.83 8.63
CA TYR A 62 -6.31 5.81 7.82
C TYR A 62 -5.33 4.75 7.33
N VAL A 63 -5.67 3.48 7.52
CA VAL A 63 -4.86 2.32 7.13
C VAL A 63 -5.68 1.41 6.24
N VAL A 64 -5.16 1.11 5.06
CA VAL A 64 -5.78 0.23 4.08
C VAL A 64 -4.92 -1.01 3.88
N PHE A 65 -5.52 -2.18 3.95
CA PHE A 65 -4.94 -3.44 3.52
C PHE A 65 -5.49 -3.76 2.14
N ALA A 66 -4.72 -3.47 1.09
CA ALA A 66 -5.07 -3.67 -0.31
C ALA A 66 -4.52 -5.03 -0.76
N ILE A 67 -5.37 -6.04 -0.79
CA ILE A 67 -4.96 -7.44 -0.90
C ILE A 67 -5.55 -8.07 -2.15
N ASP A 68 -4.69 -8.70 -2.94
CA ASP A 68 -5.08 -9.44 -4.14
C ASP A 68 -6.15 -10.49 -3.84
N LEU A 69 -7.11 -10.57 -4.74
CA LEU A 69 -8.17 -11.56 -4.73
C LEU A 69 -8.26 -12.22 -6.10
N HIS A 70 -7.87 -13.48 -6.16
CA HIS A 70 -8.03 -14.32 -7.34
C HIS A 70 -9.12 -15.37 -7.13
N LYS A 71 -9.69 -15.84 -8.24
CA LYS A 71 -10.64 -16.95 -8.25
C LYS A 71 -9.98 -18.14 -8.95
N GLU A 72 -10.17 -19.31 -8.39
CA GLU A 72 -9.71 -20.54 -9.03
C GLU A 72 -10.34 -20.70 -10.43
N GLY A 73 -9.51 -21.01 -11.43
CA GLY A 73 -9.96 -21.22 -12.80
C GLY A 73 -10.41 -19.97 -13.57
N ASP A 74 -10.09 -18.76 -13.11
CA ASP A 74 -10.38 -17.51 -13.84
C ASP A 74 -9.43 -17.35 -15.04
N GLU A 75 -9.85 -17.86 -16.21
CA GLU A 75 -9.08 -17.75 -17.46
C GLU A 75 -9.02 -16.32 -18.04
N LEU A 76 -9.87 -15.41 -17.55
CA LEU A 76 -9.95 -14.04 -18.04
C LEU A 76 -9.03 -13.09 -17.28
N HIS A 77 -8.56 -13.50 -16.09
CA HIS A 77 -7.64 -12.67 -15.32
C HIS A 77 -6.27 -12.61 -16.02
N PRO A 78 -5.69 -11.42 -16.23
CA PRO A 78 -4.44 -11.28 -16.99
C PRO A 78 -3.27 -12.04 -16.37
N GLU A 79 -3.22 -12.17 -15.05
CA GLU A 79 -2.14 -12.84 -14.32
C GLU A 79 -2.19 -14.37 -14.43
N THR A 80 -3.33 -14.96 -14.78
CA THR A 80 -3.47 -16.41 -14.94
C THR A 80 -2.49 -17.01 -15.96
N LYS A 81 -2.05 -16.19 -16.92
CA LYS A 81 -1.06 -16.62 -17.93
C LYS A 81 0.39 -16.33 -17.54
N LEU A 82 0.60 -15.60 -16.46
CA LEU A 82 1.92 -15.11 -16.05
C LEU A 82 2.45 -15.82 -14.80
N PHE A 83 1.55 -16.18 -13.88
CA PHE A 83 1.91 -16.68 -12.56
C PHE A 83 1.08 -17.92 -12.17
N PRO A 84 1.57 -18.77 -11.26
CA PRO A 84 0.76 -19.81 -10.65
C PRO A 84 -0.41 -19.22 -9.87
N PRO A 85 -1.48 -20.00 -9.63
CA PRO A 85 -2.59 -19.56 -8.77
C PRO A 85 -2.09 -19.13 -7.38
N HIS A 86 -2.46 -17.94 -6.97
CA HIS A 86 -2.07 -17.35 -5.68
C HIS A 86 -3.19 -16.44 -5.16
N ASN A 87 -3.17 -16.11 -3.88
CA ASN A 87 -4.17 -15.30 -3.20
C ASN A 87 -5.63 -15.68 -3.57
N LEU A 88 -5.88 -16.99 -3.66
CA LEU A 88 -7.20 -17.51 -4.01
C LEU A 88 -8.23 -17.22 -2.92
N ALA A 89 -9.44 -16.89 -3.33
CA ALA A 89 -10.55 -16.64 -2.42
C ALA A 89 -10.75 -17.81 -1.43
N GLY A 90 -10.83 -17.49 -0.13
CA GLY A 90 -11.10 -18.45 0.92
C GLY A 90 -9.92 -19.33 1.32
N THR A 91 -8.71 -19.08 0.82
CA THR A 91 -7.50 -19.82 1.20
C THR A 91 -6.69 -19.07 2.27
N SER A 92 -5.87 -19.82 3.01
CA SER A 92 -4.91 -19.25 3.97
C SER A 92 -3.78 -18.45 3.30
N GLY A 93 -3.56 -18.64 2.00
CA GLY A 93 -2.60 -17.87 1.22
C GLY A 93 -2.87 -16.37 1.26
N ARG A 94 -4.15 -15.97 1.37
CA ARG A 94 -4.57 -14.57 1.48
C ARG A 94 -4.52 -14.00 2.89
N HIS A 95 -4.23 -14.77 3.92
CA HIS A 95 -4.01 -14.21 5.24
C HIS A 95 -2.74 -13.35 5.21
N LEU A 96 -2.74 -12.26 5.98
CA LEU A 96 -1.55 -11.44 6.13
C LEU A 96 -0.42 -12.27 6.75
N TYR A 97 0.80 -12.01 6.32
CA TYR A 97 1.95 -12.74 6.81
C TYR A 97 2.32 -12.32 8.24
N GLY A 98 2.71 -13.29 9.05
CA GLY A 98 3.32 -13.11 10.36
C GLY A 98 2.48 -12.28 11.35
N GLU A 99 3.14 -11.41 12.09
CA GLU A 99 2.51 -10.56 13.12
C GLU A 99 1.52 -9.54 12.55
N LEU A 100 1.63 -9.19 11.27
CA LEU A 100 0.72 -8.24 10.64
C LEU A 100 -0.74 -8.73 10.67
N GLN A 101 -0.96 -10.07 10.60
CA GLN A 101 -2.30 -10.65 10.75
C GLN A 101 -2.90 -10.33 12.12
N ALA A 102 -2.13 -10.49 13.19
CA ALA A 102 -2.59 -10.19 14.55
C ALA A 102 -2.89 -8.69 14.73
N VAL A 103 -2.09 -7.81 14.11
CA VAL A 103 -2.35 -6.36 14.10
C VAL A 103 -3.68 -6.05 13.43
N TYR A 104 -3.93 -6.64 12.26
CA TYR A 104 -5.21 -6.47 11.55
C TYR A 104 -6.39 -7.00 12.39
N ASP A 105 -6.30 -8.22 12.92
CA ASP A 105 -7.39 -8.85 13.68
C ASP A 105 -7.78 -8.03 14.92
N ALA A 106 -6.80 -7.46 15.60
CA ALA A 106 -7.03 -6.58 16.75
C ALA A 106 -7.71 -5.25 16.37
N ASN A 107 -7.62 -4.83 15.11
CA ASN A 107 -8.07 -3.51 14.66
C ASN A 107 -9.14 -3.54 13.55
N ARG A 108 -9.59 -4.70 13.09
CA ARG A 108 -10.52 -4.83 11.96
C ARG A 108 -11.88 -4.15 12.16
N ASN A 109 -12.26 -3.85 13.40
CA ASN A 109 -13.48 -3.13 13.74
C ASN A 109 -13.25 -1.62 13.93
N ASN A 110 -12.01 -1.13 13.76
CA ASN A 110 -11.68 0.29 13.80
C ASN A 110 -12.07 0.94 12.46
N GLU A 111 -12.86 2.01 12.51
CA GLU A 111 -13.31 2.76 11.31
C GLU A 111 -12.17 3.35 10.48
N GLN A 112 -10.97 3.48 11.06
CA GLN A 112 -9.77 3.92 10.36
C GLN A 112 -8.98 2.77 9.71
N VAL A 113 -9.40 1.51 9.88
CA VAL A 113 -8.77 0.34 9.29
C VAL A 113 -9.70 -0.30 8.26
N TYR A 114 -9.20 -0.46 7.05
CA TYR A 114 -10.00 -0.95 5.93
C TYR A 114 -9.30 -2.09 5.19
N TRP A 115 -9.99 -3.22 5.08
CA TRP A 115 -9.60 -4.30 4.18
C TRP A 115 -10.24 -4.10 2.82
N MET A 116 -9.43 -4.12 1.77
CA MET A 116 -9.88 -3.93 0.40
C MET A 116 -9.36 -5.06 -0.49
N ASP A 117 -10.27 -5.75 -1.15
CA ASP A 117 -9.91 -6.70 -2.19
C ASP A 117 -9.58 -5.97 -3.49
N LYS A 118 -8.46 -6.31 -4.11
CA LYS A 118 -8.08 -5.83 -5.44
C LYS A 118 -7.86 -6.99 -6.39
N THR A 119 -8.00 -6.77 -7.68
CA THR A 119 -7.88 -7.80 -8.72
C THR A 119 -6.92 -7.36 -9.83
N ARG A 120 -6.09 -6.37 -9.56
CA ARG A 120 -5.06 -5.84 -10.47
C ARG A 120 -3.88 -5.40 -9.61
N TYR A 121 -2.72 -5.19 -10.24
CA TYR A 121 -1.52 -4.73 -9.52
C TYR A 121 -1.77 -3.45 -8.72
N SER A 122 -2.32 -2.43 -9.39
CA SER A 122 -2.63 -1.18 -8.70
C SER A 122 -3.80 -1.33 -7.74
N ALA A 123 -3.64 -0.83 -6.53
CA ALA A 123 -4.70 -0.74 -5.53
C ALA A 123 -5.85 0.19 -5.95
N PHE A 124 -5.65 1.03 -6.96
CA PHE A 124 -6.71 1.91 -7.49
C PHE A 124 -7.54 1.27 -8.59
N ALA A 125 -7.01 0.23 -9.27
CA ALA A 125 -7.64 -0.30 -10.46
C ALA A 125 -8.91 -1.12 -10.14
N GLY A 126 -10.08 -0.56 -10.44
CA GLY A 126 -11.37 -1.21 -10.23
C GLY A 126 -11.82 -1.33 -8.78
N THR A 127 -11.25 -0.52 -7.87
CA THR A 127 -11.55 -0.48 -6.45
C THR A 127 -12.23 0.84 -6.04
N ASP A 128 -12.66 0.93 -4.80
CA ASP A 128 -13.20 2.15 -4.20
C ASP A 128 -12.13 3.00 -3.46
N LEU A 129 -10.84 2.65 -3.60
CA LEU A 129 -9.75 3.29 -2.85
C LEU A 129 -9.77 4.83 -3.01
N GLU A 130 -9.80 5.33 -4.25
CA GLU A 130 -9.78 6.78 -4.48
C GLU A 130 -10.94 7.49 -3.81
N LEU A 131 -12.17 6.93 -3.93
CA LEU A 131 -13.35 7.49 -3.28
C LEU A 131 -13.14 7.63 -1.77
N ARG A 132 -12.68 6.56 -1.12
CA ARG A 132 -12.43 6.54 0.33
C ARG A 132 -11.36 7.52 0.78
N LEU A 133 -10.29 7.66 -0.01
CA LEU A 133 -9.23 8.62 0.28
C LEU A 133 -9.73 10.07 0.15
N ARG A 134 -10.50 10.37 -0.92
CA ARG A 134 -11.07 11.72 -1.14
C ARG A 134 -12.09 12.11 -0.06
N GLU A 135 -12.98 11.20 0.32
CA GLU A 135 -13.94 11.44 1.43
C GLU A 135 -13.23 11.83 2.73
N ARG A 136 -12.05 11.24 3.00
CA ARG A 136 -11.24 11.52 4.18
C ARG A 136 -10.28 12.69 4.01
N LYS A 137 -10.29 13.32 2.83
CA LYS A 137 -9.38 14.42 2.47
C LYS A 137 -7.90 14.02 2.66
N ILE A 138 -7.57 12.78 2.31
CA ILE A 138 -6.19 12.31 2.32
C ILE A 138 -5.43 12.96 1.17
N GLU A 139 -4.23 13.44 1.47
CA GLU A 139 -3.34 14.12 0.50
C GLU A 139 -2.03 13.35 0.31
N VAL A 140 -1.59 12.61 1.34
CA VAL A 140 -0.31 11.88 1.35
C VAL A 140 -0.57 10.38 1.53
N LEU A 141 0.03 9.58 0.65
CA LEU A 141 -0.02 8.12 0.72
C LEU A 141 1.34 7.56 1.09
N HIS A 142 1.37 6.80 2.16
CA HIS A 142 2.51 5.99 2.56
C HIS A 142 2.30 4.58 2.02
N LEU A 143 3.24 4.08 1.23
CA LEU A 143 3.13 2.77 0.59
C LEU A 143 4.13 1.80 1.20
N VAL A 144 3.64 0.61 1.54
CA VAL A 144 4.42 -0.51 2.07
C VAL A 144 3.92 -1.83 1.47
N GLY A 145 4.73 -2.88 1.51
CA GLY A 145 4.34 -4.23 1.03
C GLY A 145 5.14 -4.73 -0.15
N VAL A 146 4.55 -5.58 -0.96
CA VAL A 146 5.19 -6.33 -2.05
C VAL A 146 4.32 -6.38 -3.31
N CYS A 147 4.89 -6.58 -4.54
CA CYS A 147 6.33 -6.38 -4.83
C CYS A 147 6.56 -4.92 -5.17
N SER A 148 7.74 -4.40 -4.80
CA SER A 148 8.08 -2.98 -4.98
C SER A 148 8.04 -2.52 -6.44
N ASP A 149 8.37 -3.41 -7.39
CA ASP A 149 8.42 -3.19 -8.84
C ASP A 149 7.13 -3.63 -9.57
N ILE A 150 6.14 -4.17 -8.85
CA ILE A 150 4.86 -4.61 -9.41
C ILE A 150 3.70 -3.85 -8.73
N CYS A 151 3.11 -4.43 -7.68
CA CYS A 151 1.89 -3.86 -7.09
C CYS A 151 2.14 -2.50 -6.42
N VAL A 152 3.27 -2.34 -5.71
CA VAL A 152 3.64 -1.06 -5.11
C VAL A 152 3.90 -0.02 -6.20
N LEU A 153 4.65 -0.38 -7.25
CA LEU A 153 4.94 0.51 -8.37
C LEU A 153 3.67 1.00 -9.06
N HIS A 154 2.80 0.06 -9.47
CA HIS A 154 1.57 0.43 -10.19
C HIS A 154 0.63 1.27 -9.32
N THR A 155 0.56 0.99 -8.02
CA THR A 155 -0.19 1.81 -7.07
C THR A 155 0.41 3.21 -6.95
N ALA A 156 1.74 3.34 -6.89
CA ALA A 156 2.42 4.63 -6.83
C ALA A 156 2.22 5.47 -8.11
N VAL A 157 2.27 4.82 -9.29
CA VAL A 157 1.99 5.49 -10.58
C VAL A 157 0.58 6.04 -10.62
N ASP A 158 -0.42 5.25 -10.20
CA ASP A 158 -1.80 5.73 -10.15
C ASP A 158 -2.00 6.83 -9.10
N ALA A 159 -1.37 6.71 -7.94
CA ALA A 159 -1.37 7.76 -6.92
C ALA A 159 -0.82 9.09 -7.46
N TYR A 160 0.32 9.04 -8.17
CA TYR A 160 0.92 10.21 -8.84
C TYR A 160 -0.05 10.84 -9.85
N ASN A 161 -0.63 10.03 -10.75
CA ASN A 161 -1.56 10.51 -11.77
C ASN A 161 -2.85 11.11 -11.17
N LYS A 162 -3.22 10.69 -9.97
CA LYS A 162 -4.37 11.20 -9.21
C LYS A 162 -4.03 12.39 -8.30
N GLY A 163 -2.77 12.84 -8.29
CA GLY A 163 -2.31 14.02 -7.55
C GLY A 163 -2.14 13.80 -6.05
N PHE A 164 -1.89 12.57 -5.61
CA PHE A 164 -1.46 12.30 -4.24
C PHE A 164 0.05 12.52 -4.08
N GLU A 165 0.47 13.02 -2.94
CA GLU A 165 1.87 12.94 -2.52
C GLU A 165 2.18 11.52 -2.06
N ILE A 166 3.39 11.06 -2.35
CA ILE A 166 3.78 9.67 -2.13
C ILE A 166 4.99 9.61 -1.21
N VAL A 167 4.90 8.76 -0.20
CA VAL A 167 6.00 8.37 0.67
C VAL A 167 6.21 6.87 0.54
N ILE A 168 7.39 6.46 0.17
CA ILE A 168 7.81 5.05 0.11
C ILE A 168 8.68 4.76 1.34
N HIS A 169 8.32 3.74 2.09
CA HIS A 169 9.13 3.26 3.20
C HIS A 169 10.05 2.15 2.70
N GLU A 170 11.31 2.52 2.40
CA GLU A 170 12.28 1.61 1.78
C GLU A 170 12.46 0.32 2.57
N GLN A 171 12.49 0.42 3.91
CA GLN A 171 12.62 -0.74 4.80
C GLN A 171 11.35 -1.61 4.93
N ALA A 172 10.25 -1.17 4.32
CA ALA A 172 8.95 -1.84 4.40
C ALA A 172 8.38 -2.20 3.01
N ILE A 173 9.23 -2.21 1.98
CA ILE A 173 8.91 -2.74 0.65
C ILE A 173 9.98 -3.72 0.19
N ALA A 174 9.59 -4.75 -0.55
CA ALA A 174 10.51 -5.73 -1.11
C ALA A 174 10.01 -6.28 -2.44
N SER A 175 10.89 -6.98 -3.17
CA SER A 175 10.55 -7.78 -4.34
C SER A 175 11.43 -9.04 -4.39
N PHE A 176 10.98 -10.04 -5.13
CA PHE A 176 11.79 -11.21 -5.49
C PHE A 176 12.88 -10.85 -6.54
N ASP A 177 12.70 -9.75 -7.27
CA ASP A 177 13.69 -9.23 -8.24
C ASP A 177 14.46 -8.07 -7.62
N ALA A 178 15.74 -8.31 -7.27
CA ALA A 178 16.59 -7.30 -6.66
C ALA A 178 16.88 -6.12 -7.61
N GLU A 179 17.02 -6.36 -8.93
CA GLU A 179 17.23 -5.29 -9.92
C GLU A 179 15.96 -4.46 -10.09
N GLY A 180 14.80 -5.12 -10.17
CA GLY A 180 13.49 -4.49 -10.21
C GLY A 180 13.23 -3.63 -8.98
N HIS A 181 13.56 -4.13 -7.78
CA HIS A 181 13.48 -3.37 -6.53
C HIS A 181 14.33 -2.08 -6.58
N LEU A 182 15.59 -2.19 -6.92
CA LEU A 182 16.50 -1.04 -7.04
C LEU A 182 16.06 -0.05 -8.13
N TRP A 183 15.54 -0.56 -9.23
CA TRP A 183 15.00 0.28 -10.30
C TRP A 183 13.76 1.04 -9.82
N SER A 184 12.84 0.37 -9.14
CA SER A 184 11.61 0.98 -8.63
C SER A 184 11.88 2.09 -7.62
N LEU A 185 12.85 1.93 -6.71
CA LEU A 185 13.28 2.99 -5.79
C LEU A 185 13.76 4.25 -6.53
N ARG A 186 14.58 4.07 -7.57
CA ARG A 186 15.01 5.20 -8.43
C ARG A 186 13.85 5.84 -9.17
N HIS A 187 12.90 5.03 -9.65
CA HIS A 187 11.72 5.50 -10.37
C HIS A 187 10.77 6.28 -9.46
N PHE A 188 10.47 5.79 -8.26
CA PHE A 188 9.66 6.49 -7.27
C PHE A 188 10.21 7.90 -7.01
N LYS A 189 11.50 8.00 -6.74
CA LYS A 189 12.14 9.28 -6.45
C LYS A 189 12.25 10.18 -7.68
N GLY A 190 12.77 9.65 -8.78
CA GLY A 190 13.16 10.43 -9.96
C GLY A 190 12.00 10.79 -10.90
N SER A 191 10.98 9.92 -10.99
CA SER A 191 9.88 10.08 -11.94
C SER A 191 8.56 10.45 -11.27
N LEU A 192 8.30 9.94 -10.05
CA LEU A 192 7.06 10.21 -9.33
C LEU A 192 7.22 11.26 -8.23
N GLY A 193 8.44 11.76 -7.98
CA GLY A 193 8.71 12.74 -6.94
C GLY A 193 8.43 12.24 -5.52
N ALA A 194 8.40 10.92 -5.31
CA ALA A 194 8.12 10.34 -4.01
C ALA A 194 9.25 10.62 -3.01
N GLU A 195 8.86 10.85 -1.77
CA GLU A 195 9.79 10.84 -0.64
C GLU A 195 10.15 9.39 -0.31
N ILE A 196 11.45 9.08 -0.16
CA ILE A 196 11.94 7.78 0.28
C ILE A 196 12.39 7.93 1.75
N ARG A 197 11.85 7.12 2.62
CA ARG A 197 12.16 7.09 4.06
C ARG A 197 12.77 5.76 4.49
#